data_59f88bd573db512c427cd1950ff7f610
#
_entry.id   59f88bd573db512c427cd1950ff7f610
#
_cell.length_a   1.000
_cell.length_b   1.000
_cell.length_c   1.000
_cell.angle_alpha   90.00
_cell.angle_beta   90.00
_cell.angle_gamma   90.00
#
_symmetry.space_group_name_H-M   'P 1'
#
loop_
_entity.id
_entity.type
_entity.pdbx_description
1 polymer ?
#
loop_
_entity_poly.entity_id
_entity_poly.type
_entity_poly.pdbx_seq_one_letter_code
_entity_poly.pdbx_strand_id
1 'polypeptide(L)'
;NAVILAIGAAKSSCPAEGINASIVCDAWQILDGEVKPRDHVVVIGGGLVGMETADFLREKSIKDITLVEMLATSPVLALAAHGYMLHKRLRAEGVKLMFGTTVKQITEGSVVVTKKGEDLRLEPVNQVIVAVGVTPRNTLKDMLAKKGIRHFIIGDAAAPRRIIEATTEGAKAAWEI
;
A
#
# COMPACT_ATOMS: atom_id res chain seq x y z
N ASN A 1 16.80 32.00 6.42
CA ASN A 1 16.06 30.99 7.15
C ASN A 1 15.04 30.35 6.20
N ALA A 2 14.92 29.04 6.23
CA ALA A 2 13.95 28.27 5.44
C ALA A 2 13.31 27.16 6.30
N VAL A 3 12.17 26.64 5.87
CA VAL A 3 11.48 25.49 6.49
C VAL A 3 11.54 24.30 5.55
N ILE A 4 11.89 23.14 6.04
CA ILE A 4 11.81 21.86 5.31
C ILE A 4 10.59 21.08 5.81
N LEU A 5 9.65 20.79 4.92
CA LEU A 5 8.47 19.96 5.20
C LEU A 5 8.76 18.51 4.76
N ALA A 6 9.08 17.65 5.74
CA ALA A 6 9.30 16.23 5.59
C ALA A 6 8.28 15.45 6.44
N ILE A 7 6.99 15.82 6.34
CA ILE A 7 5.91 15.35 7.23
C ILE A 7 5.22 14.06 6.71
N GLY A 8 5.80 13.43 5.71
CA GLY A 8 5.37 12.13 5.21
C GLY A 8 4.05 12.15 4.46
N ALA A 9 3.36 11.02 4.46
CA ALA A 9 2.12 10.79 3.74
C ALA A 9 1.02 10.22 4.66
N ALA A 10 -0.22 10.27 4.22
CA ALA A 10 -1.36 9.65 4.86
C ALA A 10 -1.81 8.42 4.07
N LYS A 11 -2.42 7.45 4.73
CA LYS A 11 -3.01 6.27 4.09
C LYS A 11 -4.06 6.68 3.07
N SER A 12 -4.03 6.09 1.89
CA SER A 12 -5.09 6.23 0.89
C SER A 12 -6.29 5.36 1.25
N SER A 13 -7.49 5.80 0.90
CA SER A 13 -8.71 5.02 1.07
C SER A 13 -8.94 4.07 -0.11
N CYS A 14 -9.56 2.93 0.17
CA CYS A 14 -10.10 2.03 -0.85
C CYS A 14 -11.61 2.27 -0.96
N PRO A 15 -12.17 2.52 -2.15
CA PRO A 15 -13.59 2.86 -2.32
C PRO A 15 -14.52 1.62 -2.34
N ALA A 16 -14.09 0.49 -1.77
CA ALA A 16 -14.90 -0.72 -1.71
C ALA A 16 -16.05 -0.59 -0.69
N GLU A 17 -17.23 -1.10 -1.03
CA GLU A 17 -18.32 -1.25 -0.09
C GLU A 17 -17.89 -2.17 1.07
N GLY A 18 -18.22 -1.82 2.31
CA GLY A 18 -17.82 -2.61 3.49
C GLY A 18 -16.37 -2.42 3.94
N ILE A 19 -15.65 -1.40 3.44
CA ILE A 19 -14.26 -1.12 3.82
C ILE A 19 -14.04 -0.88 5.33
N ASN A 20 -15.10 -0.55 6.06
CA ASN A 20 -15.09 -0.36 7.51
C ASN A 20 -15.55 -1.61 8.29
N ALA A 21 -15.68 -2.78 7.65
CA ALA A 21 -16.05 -4.02 8.33
C ALA A 21 -14.98 -4.45 9.34
N SER A 22 -15.38 -5.22 10.36
CA SER A 22 -14.52 -5.62 11.47
C SER A 22 -13.33 -6.52 11.06
N ILE A 23 -13.43 -7.16 9.89
CA ILE A 23 -12.35 -7.99 9.31
C ILE A 23 -11.31 -7.18 8.56
N VAL A 24 -11.51 -5.86 8.37
CA VAL A 24 -10.62 -4.99 7.61
C VAL A 24 -9.60 -4.31 8.52
N CYS A 25 -8.36 -4.34 8.12
CA CYS A 25 -7.27 -3.56 8.71
C CYS A 25 -6.34 -3.03 7.61
N ASP A 26 -5.42 -2.17 7.95
CA ASP A 26 -4.40 -1.73 7.00
C ASP A 26 -3.07 -2.50 7.18
N ALA A 27 -2.21 -2.43 6.15
CA ALA A 27 -0.94 -3.14 6.13
C ALA A 27 -0.01 -2.72 7.29
N TRP A 28 -0.03 -1.46 7.71
CA TRP A 28 0.83 -0.99 8.80
C TRP A 28 0.43 -1.61 10.13
N GLN A 29 -0.88 -1.74 10.42
CA GLN A 29 -1.35 -2.41 11.64
C GLN A 29 -0.89 -3.86 11.74
N ILE A 30 -0.78 -4.54 10.60
CA ILE A 30 -0.24 -5.91 10.54
C ILE A 30 1.27 -5.91 10.75
N LEU A 31 2.01 -5.03 10.05
CA LEU A 31 3.47 -4.99 10.10
C LEU A 31 4.00 -4.50 11.45
N ASP A 32 3.29 -3.56 12.08
CA ASP A 32 3.60 -3.04 13.43
C ASP A 32 3.15 -3.98 14.56
N GLY A 33 2.42 -5.06 14.22
CA GLY A 33 1.93 -6.06 15.18
C GLY A 33 0.72 -5.61 16.03
N GLU A 34 0.07 -4.49 15.67
CA GLU A 34 -1.16 -4.03 16.32
C GLU A 34 -2.32 -5.00 16.07
N VAL A 35 -2.38 -5.57 14.88
CA VAL A 35 -3.38 -6.57 14.47
C VAL A 35 -2.67 -7.88 14.12
N LYS A 36 -3.13 -8.98 14.71
CA LYS A 36 -2.57 -10.30 14.40
C LYS A 36 -3.09 -10.82 13.07
N PRO A 37 -2.21 -11.42 12.23
CA PRO A 37 -2.65 -12.12 11.03
C PRO A 37 -3.61 -13.28 11.35
N ARG A 38 -4.61 -13.47 10.48
CA ARG A 38 -5.56 -14.59 10.50
C ARG A 38 -5.34 -15.46 9.26
N ASP A 39 -5.96 -16.64 9.23
CA ASP A 39 -6.02 -17.45 8.02
C ASP A 39 -6.98 -16.83 6.97
N HIS A 40 -6.90 -17.28 5.71
CA HIS A 40 -7.75 -16.82 4.61
C HIS A 40 -7.76 -15.29 4.45
N VAL A 41 -6.60 -14.75 4.04
CA VAL A 41 -6.36 -13.31 3.94
C VAL A 41 -6.53 -12.82 2.52
N VAL A 42 -7.21 -11.69 2.36
CA VAL A 42 -7.19 -10.91 1.11
C VAL A 42 -6.39 -9.63 1.32
N VAL A 43 -5.31 -9.46 0.57
CA VAL A 43 -4.51 -8.22 0.52
C VAL A 43 -4.97 -7.39 -0.67
N ILE A 44 -5.38 -6.14 -0.45
CA ILE A 44 -5.83 -5.21 -1.49
C ILE A 44 -4.69 -4.24 -1.81
N GLY A 45 -4.18 -4.32 -3.04
CA GLY A 45 -3.06 -3.53 -3.56
C GLY A 45 -1.81 -4.37 -3.82
N GLY A 46 -1.35 -4.36 -5.07
CA GLY A 46 -0.18 -5.11 -5.56
C GLY A 46 1.07 -4.25 -5.72
N GLY A 47 1.11 -3.10 -5.06
CA GLY A 47 2.31 -2.27 -4.92
C GLY A 47 3.33 -2.90 -3.95
N LEU A 48 4.43 -2.19 -3.69
CA LEU A 48 5.53 -2.71 -2.87
C LEU A 48 5.04 -3.12 -1.48
N VAL A 49 4.31 -2.25 -0.78
CA VAL A 49 3.79 -2.52 0.57
C VAL A 49 2.87 -3.75 0.60
N GLY A 50 1.95 -3.88 -0.37
CA GLY A 50 1.04 -5.04 -0.40
C GLY A 50 1.75 -6.35 -0.70
N MET A 51 2.72 -6.35 -1.61
CA MET A 51 3.54 -7.53 -1.90
C MET A 51 4.44 -7.92 -0.73
N GLU A 52 5.07 -6.95 -0.06
CA GLU A 52 5.89 -7.18 1.14
C GLU A 52 5.02 -7.64 2.33
N THR A 53 3.80 -7.11 2.45
CA THR A 53 2.83 -7.60 3.45
C THR A 53 2.46 -9.06 3.19
N ALA A 54 2.21 -9.44 1.94
CA ALA A 54 1.92 -10.84 1.60
C ALA A 54 3.13 -11.76 1.90
N ASP A 55 4.35 -11.30 1.67
CA ASP A 55 5.59 -12.00 2.00
C ASP A 55 5.73 -12.20 3.52
N PHE A 56 5.53 -11.12 4.29
CA PHE A 56 5.50 -11.17 5.75
C PHE A 56 4.46 -12.17 6.30
N LEU A 57 3.27 -12.19 5.70
CA LEU A 57 2.23 -13.16 6.09
C LEU A 57 2.68 -14.60 5.83
N ARG A 58 3.40 -14.87 4.72
CA ARG A 58 3.99 -16.18 4.45
C ARG A 58 5.03 -16.57 5.49
N GLU A 59 5.90 -15.65 5.90
CA GLU A 59 6.84 -15.88 6.99
C GLU A 59 6.15 -16.21 8.32
N LYS A 60 4.95 -15.68 8.55
CA LYS A 60 4.07 -16.01 9.69
C LYS A 60 3.27 -17.31 9.49
N SER A 61 3.59 -18.09 8.44
CA SER A 61 2.94 -19.38 8.12
C SER A 61 1.47 -19.27 7.72
N ILE A 62 0.98 -18.11 7.34
CA ILE A 62 -0.35 -17.95 6.74
C ILE A 62 -0.30 -18.55 5.33
N LYS A 63 -1.15 -19.56 5.06
CA LYS A 63 -1.08 -20.35 3.82
C LYS A 63 -2.01 -19.85 2.73
N ASP A 64 -3.18 -19.36 3.10
CA ASP A 64 -4.21 -18.93 2.14
C ASP A 64 -4.22 -17.39 2.03
N ILE A 65 -3.45 -16.89 1.07
CA ILE A 65 -3.30 -15.46 0.81
C ILE A 65 -3.69 -15.20 -0.64
N THR A 66 -4.69 -14.31 -0.83
CA THR A 66 -5.05 -13.76 -2.14
C THR A 66 -4.68 -12.28 -2.18
N LEU A 67 -3.87 -11.87 -3.13
CA LEU A 67 -3.55 -10.47 -3.39
C LEU A 67 -4.33 -9.99 -4.60
N VAL A 68 -5.09 -8.90 -4.44
CA VAL A 68 -5.93 -8.29 -5.48
C VAL A 68 -5.32 -6.95 -5.89
N GLU A 69 -5.08 -6.78 -7.20
CA GLU A 69 -4.51 -5.56 -7.76
C GLU A 69 -5.34 -5.12 -8.99
N MET A 70 -5.74 -3.85 -9.02
CA MET A 70 -6.55 -3.29 -10.11
C MET A 70 -5.77 -3.13 -11.42
N LEU A 71 -4.47 -2.92 -11.36
CA LEU A 71 -3.62 -2.83 -12.55
C LEU A 71 -3.47 -4.22 -13.19
N ALA A 72 -3.32 -4.25 -14.51
CA ALA A 72 -3.16 -5.48 -15.27
C ALA A 72 -1.87 -6.25 -14.93
N THR A 73 -0.88 -5.56 -14.37
CA THR A 73 0.40 -6.12 -13.92
C THR A 73 0.81 -5.51 -12.59
N SER A 74 1.63 -6.22 -11.82
CA SER A 74 2.14 -5.67 -10.56
C SER A 74 3.07 -4.48 -10.80
N PRO A 75 2.83 -3.33 -10.14
CA PRO A 75 3.72 -2.16 -10.21
C PRO A 75 5.16 -2.47 -9.76
N VAL A 76 5.36 -3.47 -8.89
CA VAL A 76 6.69 -3.82 -8.39
C VAL A 76 7.62 -4.39 -9.47
N LEU A 77 7.08 -4.91 -10.57
CA LEU A 77 7.89 -5.43 -11.68
C LEU A 77 8.72 -4.34 -12.36
N ALA A 78 8.32 -3.07 -12.22
CA ALA A 78 9.12 -1.93 -12.68
C ALA A 78 10.29 -1.58 -11.74
N LEU A 79 10.37 -2.20 -10.55
CA LEU A 79 11.37 -1.92 -9.52
C LEU A 79 12.63 -2.81 -9.62
N ALA A 80 13.07 -3.13 -10.83
CA ALA A 80 14.26 -3.94 -11.11
C ALA A 80 14.26 -5.32 -10.41
N ALA A 81 15.44 -5.81 -9.99
CA ALA A 81 15.61 -7.18 -9.48
C ALA A 81 14.76 -7.49 -8.24
N HIS A 82 14.63 -6.53 -7.30
CA HIS A 82 13.89 -6.75 -6.06
C HIS A 82 12.41 -7.08 -6.32
N GLY A 83 11.73 -6.27 -7.13
CA GLY A 83 10.31 -6.49 -7.43
C GLY A 83 10.06 -7.79 -8.18
N TYR A 84 10.95 -8.14 -9.13
CA TYR A 84 10.87 -9.42 -9.84
C TYR A 84 11.05 -10.62 -8.90
N MET A 85 12.03 -10.58 -8.00
CA MET A 85 12.29 -11.68 -7.06
C MET A 85 11.16 -11.85 -6.06
N LEU A 86 10.62 -10.75 -5.53
CA LEU A 86 9.46 -10.75 -4.63
C LEU A 86 8.24 -11.37 -5.31
N HIS A 87 7.91 -10.91 -6.51
CA HIS A 87 6.80 -11.47 -7.30
C HIS A 87 6.97 -12.98 -7.56
N LYS A 88 8.18 -13.40 -7.97
CA LYS A 88 8.51 -14.81 -8.22
C LYS A 88 8.36 -15.66 -6.95
N ARG A 89 8.87 -15.17 -5.81
CA ARG A 89 8.80 -15.87 -4.51
C ARG A 89 7.35 -16.07 -4.08
N LEU A 90 6.53 -15.02 -4.07
CA LEU A 90 5.14 -15.11 -3.67
C LEU A 90 4.36 -16.13 -4.50
N ARG A 91 4.59 -16.15 -5.82
CA ARG A 91 3.97 -17.17 -6.68
C ARG A 91 4.44 -18.59 -6.36
N ALA A 92 5.73 -18.78 -6.13
CA ALA A 92 6.30 -20.09 -5.80
C ALA A 92 5.77 -20.62 -4.45
N GLU A 93 5.47 -19.72 -3.53
CA GLU A 93 4.91 -20.02 -2.20
C GLU A 93 3.37 -20.13 -2.18
N GLY A 94 2.73 -20.07 -3.34
CA GLY A 94 1.30 -20.31 -3.47
C GLY A 94 0.40 -19.11 -3.19
N VAL A 95 0.94 -17.89 -3.09
CA VAL A 95 0.11 -16.69 -3.00
C VAL A 95 -0.65 -16.47 -4.30
N LYS A 96 -1.98 -16.36 -4.21
CA LYS A 96 -2.85 -16.13 -5.36
C LYS A 96 -2.81 -14.66 -5.77
N LEU A 97 -2.13 -14.35 -6.87
CA LEU A 97 -2.01 -12.99 -7.39
C LEU A 97 -3.09 -12.72 -8.45
N MET A 98 -4.03 -11.82 -8.15
CA MET A 98 -5.15 -11.45 -9.01
C MET A 98 -4.96 -10.03 -9.54
N PHE A 99 -4.30 -9.90 -10.71
CA PHE A 99 -4.14 -8.63 -11.42
C PHE A 99 -5.34 -8.33 -12.32
N GLY A 100 -5.52 -7.05 -12.67
CA GLY A 100 -6.67 -6.57 -13.42
C GLY A 100 -7.99 -6.83 -12.70
N THR A 101 -7.96 -6.76 -11.37
CA THR A 101 -9.07 -7.15 -10.49
C THR A 101 -9.32 -6.06 -9.46
N THR A 102 -10.56 -5.57 -9.35
CA THR A 102 -10.97 -4.55 -8.39
C THR A 102 -11.83 -5.15 -7.29
N VAL A 103 -11.66 -4.68 -6.06
CA VAL A 103 -12.56 -5.06 -4.96
C VAL A 103 -13.82 -4.21 -5.07
N LYS A 104 -14.98 -4.88 -5.06
CA LYS A 104 -16.31 -4.26 -5.13
C LYS A 104 -16.94 -4.17 -3.75
N GLN A 105 -16.96 -5.28 -3.02
CA GLN A 105 -17.65 -5.37 -1.73
C GLN A 105 -16.90 -6.29 -0.77
N ILE A 106 -16.90 -5.93 0.50
CA ILE A 106 -16.38 -6.70 1.62
C ILE A 106 -17.50 -6.98 2.59
N THR A 107 -17.67 -8.25 2.98
CA THR A 107 -18.64 -8.66 3.99
C THR A 107 -17.95 -9.57 5.03
N GLU A 108 -18.63 -9.85 6.15
CA GLU A 108 -18.13 -10.84 7.10
C GLU A 108 -18.00 -12.20 6.41
N GLY A 109 -16.76 -12.65 6.22
CA GLY A 109 -16.42 -13.96 5.64
C GLY A 109 -16.24 -13.99 4.12
N SER A 110 -16.44 -12.89 3.37
CA SER A 110 -16.21 -12.90 1.93
C SER A 110 -15.84 -11.53 1.32
N VAL A 111 -15.22 -11.58 0.15
CA VAL A 111 -14.90 -10.41 -0.67
C VAL A 111 -15.40 -10.65 -2.10
N VAL A 112 -16.20 -9.72 -2.63
CA VAL A 112 -16.58 -9.71 -4.05
C VAL A 112 -15.59 -8.86 -4.81
N VAL A 113 -15.01 -9.42 -5.85
CA VAL A 113 -14.09 -8.75 -6.77
C VAL A 113 -14.62 -8.78 -8.19
N THR A 114 -14.31 -7.75 -8.96
CA THR A 114 -14.64 -7.70 -10.39
C THR A 114 -13.38 -7.88 -11.23
N LYS A 115 -13.39 -8.84 -12.13
CA LYS A 115 -12.33 -9.12 -13.10
C LYS A 115 -12.90 -9.25 -14.49
N LYS A 116 -12.40 -8.46 -15.44
CA LYS A 116 -12.89 -8.45 -16.84
C LYS A 116 -14.42 -8.24 -16.96
N GLY A 117 -15.02 -7.50 -16.04
CA GLY A 117 -16.46 -7.24 -16.00
C GLY A 117 -17.30 -8.32 -15.31
N GLU A 118 -16.71 -9.40 -14.86
CA GLU A 118 -17.39 -10.47 -14.13
C GLU A 118 -17.10 -10.38 -12.63
N ASP A 119 -18.12 -10.56 -11.81
CA ASP A 119 -18.00 -10.60 -10.36
C ASP A 119 -17.62 -12.01 -9.89
N LEU A 120 -16.60 -12.09 -9.06
CA LEU A 120 -16.13 -13.31 -8.42
C LEU A 120 -16.21 -13.14 -6.91
N ARG A 121 -16.69 -14.15 -6.20
CA ARG A 121 -16.73 -14.20 -4.74
C ARG A 121 -15.53 -14.99 -4.21
N LEU A 122 -14.76 -14.36 -3.36
CA LEU A 122 -13.68 -14.98 -2.60
C LEU A 122 -14.21 -15.35 -1.22
N GLU A 123 -14.16 -16.63 -0.87
CA GLU A 123 -14.61 -17.17 0.43
C GLU A 123 -13.94 -18.53 0.72
N PRO A 124 -13.66 -18.88 1.99
CA PRO A 124 -13.84 -18.02 3.15
C PRO A 124 -12.79 -16.90 3.21
N VAL A 125 -13.11 -15.74 3.82
CA VAL A 125 -12.19 -14.66 4.09
C VAL A 125 -12.31 -14.24 5.55
N ASN A 126 -11.23 -14.35 6.32
CA ASN A 126 -11.20 -14.01 7.74
C ASN A 126 -10.58 -12.64 8.01
N GLN A 127 -9.82 -12.11 7.06
CA GLN A 127 -9.16 -10.82 7.19
C GLN A 127 -8.94 -10.18 5.83
N VAL A 128 -9.14 -8.87 5.77
CA VAL A 128 -8.83 -8.04 4.60
C VAL A 128 -7.79 -7.00 5.01
N ILE A 129 -6.69 -6.93 4.26
CA ILE A 129 -5.59 -6.01 4.54
C ILE A 129 -5.50 -5.00 3.40
N VAL A 130 -5.66 -3.72 3.73
CA VAL A 130 -5.63 -2.63 2.74
C VAL A 130 -4.21 -2.07 2.61
N ALA A 131 -3.67 -2.12 1.38
CA ALA A 131 -2.33 -1.67 1.01
C ALA A 131 -2.34 -0.84 -0.29
N VAL A 132 -3.35 0.03 -0.47
CA VAL A 132 -3.59 0.77 -1.72
C VAL A 132 -2.74 2.04 -1.86
N GLY A 133 -1.69 2.17 -1.07
CA GLY A 133 -0.75 3.28 -1.12
C GLY A 133 -1.08 4.41 -0.15
N VAL A 134 -0.44 5.55 -0.39
CA VAL A 134 -0.49 6.72 0.48
C VAL A 134 -0.61 8.00 -0.34
N THR A 135 -1.12 9.07 0.27
CA THR A 135 -1.22 10.42 -0.31
C THR A 135 -0.32 11.40 0.44
N PRO A 136 0.34 12.35 -0.25
CA PRO A 136 1.22 13.33 0.38
C PRO A 136 0.54 14.12 1.50
N ARG A 137 1.24 14.33 2.61
CA ARG A 137 0.86 15.32 3.62
C ARG A 137 1.57 16.63 3.33
N ASN A 138 0.82 17.64 2.91
CA ASN A 138 1.37 18.97 2.61
C ASN A 138 0.52 20.11 3.19
N THR A 139 -0.21 19.84 4.27
CA THR A 139 -1.16 20.75 4.91
C THR A 139 -0.55 22.10 5.35
N LEU A 140 0.77 22.13 5.60
CA LEU A 140 1.46 23.36 6.00
C LEU A 140 1.94 24.21 4.82
N LYS A 141 1.94 23.70 3.61
CA LYS A 141 2.44 24.36 2.39
C LYS A 141 1.81 25.74 2.20
N ASP A 142 0.48 25.76 2.17
CA ASP A 142 -0.28 26.99 1.86
C ASP A 142 -0.12 28.04 2.97
N MET A 143 -0.01 27.60 4.22
CA MET A 143 0.23 28.50 5.35
C MET A 143 1.61 29.16 5.26
N LEU A 144 2.66 28.40 4.94
CA LEU A 144 4.01 28.92 4.78
C LEU A 144 4.11 29.87 3.59
N ALA A 145 3.47 29.53 2.46
CA ALA A 145 3.40 30.37 1.29
C ALA A 145 2.71 31.71 1.58
N LYS A 146 1.55 31.70 2.27
CA LYS A 146 0.83 32.91 2.67
C LYS A 146 1.63 33.82 3.61
N LYS A 147 2.52 33.24 4.41
CA LYS A 147 3.41 33.98 5.30
C LYS A 147 4.72 34.43 4.65
N GLY A 148 4.93 34.17 3.36
CA GLY A 148 6.17 34.49 2.65
C GLY A 148 7.40 33.71 3.15
N ILE A 149 7.19 32.59 3.84
CA ILE A 149 8.28 31.80 4.40
C ILE A 149 8.83 30.87 3.28
N ARG A 150 10.13 31.01 2.99
CA ARG A 150 10.83 30.09 2.08
C ARG A 150 10.71 28.66 2.61
N HIS A 151 10.26 27.73 1.78
CA HIS A 151 10.09 26.35 2.22
C HIS A 151 10.36 25.36 1.10
N PHE A 152 10.78 24.15 1.50
CA PHE A 152 10.99 23.00 0.65
C PHE A 152 10.06 21.88 1.11
N ILE A 153 9.45 21.16 0.18
CA ILE A 153 8.65 19.97 0.46
C ILE A 153 9.41 18.79 -0.09
N ILE A 154 9.73 17.82 0.76
CA ILE A 154 10.60 16.70 0.40
C ILE A 154 10.02 15.35 0.84
N GLY A 155 10.53 14.27 0.22
CA GLY A 155 10.11 12.90 0.50
C GLY A 155 8.63 12.68 0.22
N ASP A 156 8.00 11.84 1.03
CA ASP A 156 6.59 11.47 0.82
C ASP A 156 5.60 12.62 1.01
N ALA A 157 6.02 13.71 1.65
CA ALA A 157 5.23 14.93 1.71
C ALA A 157 5.13 15.64 0.36
N ALA A 158 6.11 15.45 -0.53
CA ALA A 158 6.09 15.93 -1.91
C ALA A 158 5.42 14.91 -2.83
N ALA A 159 5.93 13.68 -2.83
CA ALA A 159 5.40 12.55 -3.60
C ALA A 159 5.89 11.23 -2.98
N PRO A 160 4.99 10.32 -2.60
CA PRO A 160 5.37 9.02 -2.04
C PRO A 160 6.21 8.19 -3.02
N ARG A 161 7.42 7.80 -2.58
CA ARG A 161 8.40 7.04 -3.36
C ARG A 161 9.28 6.21 -2.42
N ARG A 162 10.51 5.95 -2.83
CA ARG A 162 11.48 5.17 -2.04
C ARG A 162 12.34 6.10 -1.18
N ILE A 163 13.03 5.52 -0.23
CA ILE A 163 13.93 6.23 0.70
C ILE A 163 15.00 7.02 -0.07
N ILE A 164 15.49 6.49 -1.19
CA ILE A 164 16.54 7.15 -1.99
C ILE A 164 16.11 8.51 -2.55
N GLU A 165 14.87 8.63 -2.99
CA GLU A 165 14.32 9.90 -3.46
C GLU A 165 14.21 10.90 -2.30
N ALA A 166 13.71 10.46 -1.14
CA ALA A 166 13.57 11.31 0.03
C ALA A 166 14.93 11.85 0.54
N THR A 167 15.95 10.98 0.62
CA THR A 167 17.31 11.40 1.04
C THR A 167 17.97 12.32 0.04
N THR A 168 17.78 12.07 -1.26
CA THR A 168 18.30 12.93 -2.33
C THR A 168 17.67 14.33 -2.29
N GLU A 169 16.36 14.41 -2.09
CA GLU A 169 15.65 15.69 -1.99
C GLU A 169 16.07 16.46 -0.73
N GLY A 170 16.28 15.75 0.39
CA GLY A 170 16.80 16.35 1.62
C GLY A 170 18.19 16.97 1.42
N ALA A 171 19.11 16.26 0.77
CA ALA A 171 20.44 16.77 0.44
C ALA A 171 20.38 18.01 -0.48
N LYS A 172 19.54 17.97 -1.52
CA LYS A 172 19.34 19.12 -2.43
C LYS A 172 18.79 20.33 -1.69
N ALA A 173 17.76 20.15 -0.86
CA ALA A 173 17.21 21.25 -0.08
C ALA A 173 18.25 21.88 0.87
N ALA A 174 19.12 21.06 1.48
CA ALA A 174 20.18 21.56 2.35
C ALA A 174 21.24 22.40 1.59
N TRP A 175 21.55 22.06 0.33
CA TRP A 175 22.48 22.84 -0.49
C TRP A 175 21.92 24.19 -0.97
N GLU A 176 20.59 24.33 -0.94
CA GLU A 176 19.92 25.55 -1.38
C GLU A 176 19.64 26.54 -0.21
N ILE A 177 19.87 26.15 1.05
CA ILE A 177 19.67 26.97 2.25
C ILE A 177 20.93 27.77 2.60
#